data_6ed738602d42f4d4f6a79a81dc9ddcdd
#
_entry.id   6ed738602d42f4d4f6a79a81dc9ddcdd
#
_cell.length_a   1.000
_cell.length_b   1.000
_cell.length_c   1.000
_cell.angle_alpha   90.00
_cell.angle_beta   90.00
_cell.angle_gamma   90.00
#
_symmetry.space_group_name_H-M   'P 1'
#
loop_
_entity.id
_entity.type
_entity.pdbx_description
1 polymer ?
#
loop_
_entity_poly.entity_id
_entity_poly.type
_entity_poly.pdbx_seq_one_letter_code
_entity_poly.pdbx_strand_id
1 'polypeptide(L)'
;MVRFLLFILFMSCQPKYDWLDTLPKPWNLNRREFSSYLPLFQKKYPNFSNRIKAFSLWQVGKPYQLFCLGEETGKDLDPIFRMDVSDCTVHILTSIASVQSKNWDEARSNIIKIHYKKDPNGISMPTYKSRWHFTSDRIQD
;
A
#
# COMPACT_ATOMS: atom_id res chain seq x y z
N MET A 1 22.87 -50.00 20.33
CA MET A 1 22.60 -49.20 19.12
C MET A 1 21.67 -48.07 19.51
N VAL A 2 22.22 -46.85 19.73
CA VAL A 2 21.46 -45.66 20.09
C VAL A 2 21.14 -44.90 18.80
N ARG A 3 19.84 -44.82 18.45
CA ARG A 3 19.37 -44.04 17.32
C ARG A 3 19.31 -42.59 17.75
N PHE A 4 20.26 -41.77 17.33
CA PHE A 4 20.18 -40.30 17.43
C PHE A 4 19.12 -39.82 16.43
N LEU A 5 17.98 -39.40 16.95
CA LEU A 5 16.96 -38.63 16.20
C LEU A 5 17.47 -37.19 16.08
N LEU A 6 17.96 -36.84 14.90
CA LEU A 6 18.32 -35.45 14.57
C LEU A 6 17.01 -34.65 14.37
N PHE A 7 16.57 -33.93 15.40
CA PHE A 7 15.51 -32.92 15.27
C PHE A 7 16.09 -31.70 14.57
N ILE A 8 15.92 -31.62 13.26
CA ILE A 8 16.19 -30.39 12.51
C ILE A 8 15.06 -29.43 12.83
N LEU A 9 15.31 -28.53 13.78
CA LEU A 9 14.46 -27.35 14.03
C LEU A 9 14.56 -26.44 12.80
N PHE A 10 13.58 -26.55 11.91
CA PHE A 10 13.30 -25.52 10.93
C PHE A 10 12.81 -24.27 11.69
N MET A 11 13.73 -23.44 12.14
CA MET A 11 13.39 -22.06 12.52
C MET A 11 12.97 -21.35 11.23
N SER A 12 11.67 -21.42 10.91
CA SER A 12 11.12 -20.53 9.89
C SER A 12 11.30 -19.10 10.39
N CYS A 13 12.26 -18.39 9.83
CA CYS A 13 12.47 -16.97 10.10
C CYS A 13 11.32 -16.20 9.46
N GLN A 14 10.14 -16.27 10.06
CA GLN A 14 9.01 -15.43 9.67
C GLN A 14 9.34 -13.99 10.08
N PRO A 15 9.16 -13.01 9.19
CA PRO A 15 9.38 -11.63 9.56
C PRO A 15 8.42 -11.28 10.71
N LYS A 16 8.99 -10.92 11.86
CA LYS A 16 8.22 -10.48 13.01
C LYS A 16 7.59 -9.14 12.72
N TYR A 17 6.27 -9.05 12.84
CA TYR A 17 5.49 -7.82 12.64
C TYR A 17 5.21 -7.07 13.95
N ASP A 18 5.73 -7.54 15.09
CA ASP A 18 5.56 -6.95 16.43
C ASP A 18 5.89 -5.44 16.47
N TRP A 19 6.82 -5.01 15.61
CA TRP A 19 7.15 -3.59 15.45
C TRP A 19 5.92 -2.75 15.05
N LEU A 20 4.99 -3.29 14.28
CA LEU A 20 3.81 -2.55 13.81
C LEU A 20 2.90 -2.13 14.96
N ASP A 21 2.89 -2.92 16.04
CA ASP A 21 2.09 -2.62 17.23
C ASP A 21 2.65 -1.44 18.03
N THR A 22 3.92 -1.08 17.80
CA THR A 22 4.56 0.08 18.41
C THR A 22 4.33 1.37 17.64
N LEU A 23 3.80 1.28 16.41
CA LEU A 23 3.58 2.43 15.55
C LEU A 23 2.22 3.10 15.81
N PRO A 24 2.15 4.42 15.69
CA PRO A 24 0.85 5.11 15.63
C PRO A 24 0.07 4.62 14.41
N LYS A 25 -1.24 4.64 14.50
CA LYS A 25 -2.10 4.24 13.39
C LYS A 25 -1.98 5.24 12.23
N PRO A 26 -1.84 4.77 10.96
CA PRO A 26 -1.52 5.64 9.83
C PRO A 26 -2.58 6.72 9.55
N TRP A 27 -3.84 6.47 9.91
CA TRP A 27 -4.93 7.45 9.75
C TRP A 27 -4.94 8.57 10.79
N ASN A 28 -4.11 8.47 11.84
CA ASN A 28 -3.92 9.53 12.85
C ASN A 28 -2.72 10.42 12.53
N LEU A 29 -1.97 10.12 11.46
CA LEU A 29 -0.77 10.85 11.09
C LEU A 29 -1.07 11.96 10.08
N ASN A 30 -0.40 13.08 10.23
CA ASN A 30 -0.35 14.07 9.17
C ASN A 30 0.62 13.61 8.04
N ARG A 31 0.61 14.30 6.89
CA ARG A 31 1.42 13.94 5.70
C ARG A 31 2.92 13.84 5.99
N ARG A 32 3.45 14.75 6.82
CA ARG A 32 4.88 14.78 7.17
C ARG A 32 5.26 13.60 8.07
N GLU A 33 4.45 13.34 9.09
CA GLU A 33 4.63 12.20 9.98
C GLU A 33 4.53 10.89 9.20
N PHE A 34 3.49 10.71 8.40
CA PHE A 34 3.34 9.53 7.53
C PHE A 34 4.57 9.32 6.65
N SER A 35 5.06 10.37 6.00
CA SER A 35 6.24 10.31 5.13
C SER A 35 7.49 9.81 5.86
N SER A 36 7.64 10.11 7.14
CA SER A 36 8.80 9.66 7.91
C SER A 36 8.84 8.14 8.13
N TYR A 37 7.70 7.46 8.08
CA TYR A 37 7.62 6.01 8.25
C TYR A 37 7.97 5.22 6.99
N LEU A 38 7.76 5.77 5.78
CA LEU A 38 7.96 5.03 4.53
C LEU A 38 9.40 4.50 4.38
N PRO A 39 10.46 5.30 4.61
CA PRO A 39 11.84 4.80 4.58
C PRO A 39 12.12 3.75 5.66
N LEU A 40 11.44 3.83 6.82
CA LEU A 40 11.59 2.85 7.90
C LEU A 40 11.05 1.48 7.49
N PHE A 41 9.89 1.45 6.81
CA PHE A 41 9.36 0.21 6.21
C PHE A 41 10.33 -0.38 5.18
N GLN A 42 10.91 0.46 4.30
CA GLN A 42 11.87 0.01 3.31
C GLN A 42 13.12 -0.60 3.95
N LYS A 43 13.65 0.04 4.99
CA LYS A 43 14.82 -0.44 5.75
C LYS A 43 14.52 -1.74 6.50
N LYS A 44 13.37 -1.81 7.18
CA LYS A 44 13.00 -2.95 8.03
C LYS A 44 12.56 -4.16 7.20
N TYR A 45 11.90 -3.93 6.08
CA TYR A 45 11.43 -4.98 5.17
C TYR A 45 11.97 -4.73 3.76
N PRO A 46 13.24 -5.05 3.49
CA PRO A 46 13.87 -4.82 2.18
C PRO A 46 13.21 -5.65 1.07
N ASN A 47 12.72 -6.85 1.39
CA ASN A 47 11.94 -7.65 0.46
C ASN A 47 10.57 -7.01 0.23
N PHE A 48 10.21 -6.82 -1.05
CA PHE A 48 9.00 -6.11 -1.48
C PHE A 48 7.71 -6.77 -0.96
N SER A 49 7.59 -8.10 -1.07
CA SER A 49 6.40 -8.84 -0.63
C SER A 49 6.21 -8.73 0.89
N ASN A 50 7.29 -8.85 1.67
CA ASN A 50 7.23 -8.67 3.13
C ASN A 50 6.88 -7.23 3.50
N ARG A 51 7.35 -6.26 2.75
CA ARG A 51 7.06 -4.83 2.97
C ARG A 51 5.59 -4.50 2.68
N ILE A 52 5.02 -5.00 1.57
CA ILE A 52 3.57 -4.86 1.29
C ILE A 52 2.76 -5.48 2.42
N LYS A 53 3.10 -6.70 2.84
CA LYS A 53 2.41 -7.40 3.92
C LYS A 53 2.45 -6.61 5.23
N ALA A 54 3.63 -6.13 5.62
CA ALA A 54 3.80 -5.31 6.81
C ALA A 54 2.97 -4.01 6.73
N PHE A 55 3.04 -3.32 5.61
CA PHE A 55 2.31 -2.07 5.41
C PHE A 55 0.78 -2.27 5.40
N SER A 56 0.30 -3.35 4.76
CA SER A 56 -1.12 -3.71 4.80
C SER A 56 -1.59 -4.02 6.21
N LEU A 57 -0.78 -4.75 7.00
CA LEU A 57 -1.08 -5.04 8.41
C LEU A 57 -1.11 -3.77 9.25
N TRP A 58 -0.23 -2.79 9.00
CA TRP A 58 -0.24 -1.51 9.71
C TRP A 58 -1.53 -0.72 9.49
N GLN A 59 -2.22 -0.94 8.36
CA GLN A 59 -3.52 -0.32 8.05
C GLN A 59 -4.73 -1.06 8.63
N VAL A 60 -4.55 -2.20 9.28
CA VAL A 60 -5.66 -2.96 9.87
C VAL A 60 -6.35 -2.14 10.97
N GLY A 61 -7.67 -2.05 10.87
CA GLY A 61 -8.53 -1.23 11.73
C GLY A 61 -8.80 0.18 11.18
N LYS A 62 -8.29 0.52 9.99
CA LYS A 62 -8.65 1.77 9.33
C LYS A 62 -10.16 1.83 9.07
N PRO A 63 -10.83 2.98 9.28
CA PRO A 63 -12.26 3.12 9.03
C PRO A 63 -12.63 2.74 7.61
N TYR A 64 -13.73 1.99 7.46
CA TYR A 64 -14.22 1.54 6.17
C TYR A 64 -15.20 2.55 5.58
N GLN A 65 -15.02 2.87 4.31
CA GLN A 65 -15.95 3.69 3.53
C GLN A 65 -15.93 3.22 2.07
N LEU A 66 -17.11 2.92 1.51
CA LEU A 66 -17.25 2.62 0.09
C LEU A 66 -16.98 3.85 -0.77
N PHE A 67 -16.47 3.61 -1.97
CA PHE A 67 -16.26 4.63 -3.01
C PHE A 67 -15.38 5.82 -2.55
N CYS A 68 -14.41 5.54 -1.73
CA CYS A 68 -13.61 6.60 -1.09
C CYS A 68 -12.46 7.16 -1.96
N LEU A 69 -12.30 6.72 -3.21
CA LEU A 69 -11.44 7.36 -4.20
C LEU A 69 -12.20 8.23 -5.22
N GLY A 70 -13.46 8.59 -4.90
CA GLY A 70 -14.33 9.29 -5.83
C GLY A 70 -14.90 8.35 -6.91
N GLU A 71 -16.19 8.33 -7.11
CA GLU A 71 -16.86 7.39 -8.01
C GLU A 71 -17.67 8.13 -9.09
N GLU A 72 -17.60 9.45 -9.06
CA GLU A 72 -18.35 10.32 -9.93
C GLU A 72 -17.78 10.37 -11.35
N THR A 73 -18.58 10.82 -12.28
CA THR A 73 -18.15 11.09 -13.65
C THR A 73 -17.26 12.34 -13.72
N GLY A 74 -16.25 12.32 -14.59
CA GLY A 74 -15.39 13.46 -14.84
C GLY A 74 -14.02 13.34 -14.21
N LYS A 75 -13.49 14.45 -13.68
CA LYS A 75 -12.17 14.51 -13.06
C LYS A 75 -12.24 14.05 -11.60
N ASP A 76 -11.34 13.15 -11.24
CA ASP A 76 -11.22 12.73 -9.85
C ASP A 76 -10.55 13.81 -9.01
N LEU A 77 -11.21 14.20 -7.94
CA LEU A 77 -10.72 15.21 -7.02
C LEU A 77 -9.89 14.61 -5.90
N ASP A 78 -8.98 15.38 -5.33
CA ASP A 78 -8.30 15.00 -4.11
C ASP A 78 -9.30 14.81 -2.94
N PRO A 79 -9.01 13.86 -2.04
CA PRO A 79 -7.77 13.13 -1.91
C PRO A 79 -7.71 11.87 -2.79
N ILE A 80 -6.84 11.87 -3.81
CA ILE A 80 -6.53 10.66 -4.61
C ILE A 80 -5.72 9.65 -3.81
N PHE A 81 -4.83 10.13 -2.94
CA PHE A 81 -4.11 9.33 -1.96
C PHE A 81 -4.58 9.71 -0.55
N ARG A 82 -5.07 8.74 0.20
CA ARG A 82 -5.66 8.98 1.52
C ARG A 82 -5.39 7.83 2.49
N MET A 83 -5.31 8.19 3.78
CA MET A 83 -5.08 7.23 4.86
C MET A 83 -6.17 7.24 5.94
N ASP A 84 -7.16 8.13 5.83
CA ASP A 84 -8.24 8.31 6.83
C ASP A 84 -9.32 7.22 6.75
N VAL A 85 -9.70 6.82 5.52
CA VAL A 85 -10.70 5.77 5.27
C VAL A 85 -10.23 4.84 4.16
N SER A 86 -10.84 3.67 4.03
CA SER A 86 -10.49 2.68 3.00
C SER A 86 -11.67 1.78 2.65
N ASP A 87 -11.74 1.42 1.38
CA ASP A 87 -12.36 0.18 0.93
C ASP A 87 -11.29 -0.85 0.54
N CYS A 88 -11.68 -1.99 -0.02
CA CYS A 88 -10.72 -3.04 -0.42
C CYS A 88 -9.76 -2.56 -1.52
N THR A 89 -10.25 -1.78 -2.48
CA THR A 89 -9.44 -1.25 -3.59
C THR A 89 -8.45 -0.22 -3.08
N VAL A 90 -8.90 0.75 -2.27
CA VAL A 90 -8.05 1.77 -1.68
C VAL A 90 -6.98 1.16 -0.78
N HIS A 91 -7.32 0.13 -0.01
CA HIS A 91 -6.35 -0.57 0.85
C HIS A 91 -5.18 -1.15 0.04
N ILE A 92 -5.49 -1.83 -1.07
CA ILE A 92 -4.48 -2.42 -1.95
C ILE A 92 -3.65 -1.34 -2.63
N LEU A 93 -4.31 -0.35 -3.26
CA LEU A 93 -3.63 0.72 -4.00
C LEU A 93 -2.73 1.56 -3.11
N THR A 94 -3.20 1.96 -1.93
CA THR A 94 -2.40 2.73 -0.97
C THR A 94 -1.22 1.92 -0.44
N SER A 95 -1.40 0.61 -0.21
CA SER A 95 -0.30 -0.27 0.20
C SER A 95 0.79 -0.35 -0.87
N ILE A 96 0.42 -0.65 -2.12
CA ILE A 96 1.38 -0.77 -3.22
C ILE A 96 2.10 0.56 -3.47
N ALA A 97 1.36 1.66 -3.54
CA ALA A 97 1.93 2.98 -3.77
C ALA A 97 2.90 3.40 -2.66
N SER A 98 2.50 3.20 -1.40
CA SER A 98 3.31 3.62 -0.23
C SER A 98 4.62 2.86 -0.10
N VAL A 99 4.61 1.53 -0.29
CA VAL A 99 5.82 0.72 -0.10
C VAL A 99 6.91 0.98 -1.13
N GLN A 100 6.57 1.63 -2.24
CA GLN A 100 7.50 2.05 -3.29
C GLN A 100 7.96 3.50 -3.14
N SER A 101 7.43 4.23 -2.16
CA SER A 101 7.58 5.67 -2.02
C SER A 101 8.40 6.04 -0.79
N LYS A 102 9.08 7.18 -0.85
CA LYS A 102 9.85 7.75 0.26
C LYS A 102 9.07 8.79 1.05
N ASN A 103 7.99 9.33 0.47
CA ASN A 103 7.17 10.38 1.06
C ASN A 103 5.74 10.33 0.50
N TRP A 104 4.87 11.20 1.06
CA TRP A 104 3.46 11.32 0.66
C TRP A 104 3.26 11.66 -0.82
N ASP A 105 4.06 12.59 -1.36
CA ASP A 105 3.87 13.07 -2.73
C ASP A 105 4.28 12.00 -3.75
N GLU A 106 5.33 11.25 -3.47
CA GLU A 106 5.69 10.06 -4.27
C GLU A 106 4.59 9.00 -4.20
N ALA A 107 4.02 8.74 -3.02
CA ALA A 107 2.93 7.77 -2.86
C ALA A 107 1.69 8.21 -3.66
N ARG A 108 1.33 9.49 -3.60
CA ARG A 108 0.26 10.06 -4.43
C ARG A 108 0.56 9.93 -5.93
N SER A 109 1.76 10.20 -6.35
CA SER A 109 2.17 10.04 -7.75
C SER A 109 2.12 8.57 -8.20
N ASN A 110 2.54 7.65 -7.33
CA ASN A 110 2.52 6.23 -7.63
C ASN A 110 1.10 5.66 -7.69
N ILE A 111 0.17 6.09 -6.81
CA ILE A 111 -1.22 5.65 -6.92
C ILE A 111 -1.87 6.13 -8.22
N ILE A 112 -1.54 7.33 -8.69
CA ILE A 112 -2.01 7.82 -9.99
C ILE A 112 -1.52 6.92 -11.12
N LYS A 113 -0.24 6.54 -11.13
CA LYS A 113 0.33 5.65 -12.14
C LYS A 113 -0.29 4.25 -12.12
N ILE A 114 -0.64 3.73 -10.94
CA ILE A 114 -1.21 2.38 -10.78
C ILE A 114 -2.71 2.36 -11.11
N HIS A 115 -3.42 3.44 -10.83
CA HIS A 115 -4.88 3.45 -10.88
C HIS A 115 -5.45 4.02 -12.18
N TYR A 116 -4.66 4.80 -12.92
CA TYR A 116 -5.12 5.49 -14.12
C TYR A 116 -4.29 5.11 -15.35
N LYS A 117 -4.98 4.88 -16.46
CA LYS A 117 -4.36 4.65 -17.78
C LYS A 117 -3.56 5.85 -18.22
N LYS A 118 -2.47 5.59 -18.94
CA LYS A 118 -1.71 6.64 -19.61
C LYS A 118 -2.44 7.11 -20.87
N ASP A 119 -2.36 8.38 -21.12
CA ASP A 119 -2.76 8.95 -22.42
C ASP A 119 -1.69 8.64 -23.51
N PRO A 120 -1.92 9.00 -24.79
CA PRO A 120 -0.93 8.82 -25.85
C PRO A 120 0.42 9.51 -25.60
N ASN A 121 0.48 10.51 -24.71
CA ASN A 121 1.71 11.20 -24.30
C ASN A 121 2.38 10.54 -23.09
N GLY A 122 1.84 9.44 -22.59
CA GLY A 122 2.37 8.71 -21.42
C GLY A 122 1.99 9.31 -20.08
N ILE A 123 1.02 10.23 -20.03
CA ILE A 123 0.59 10.92 -18.81
C ILE A 123 -0.68 10.26 -18.27
N SER A 124 -0.66 9.89 -16.98
CA SER A 124 -1.85 9.40 -16.27
C SER A 124 -2.60 10.58 -15.66
N MET A 125 -3.80 10.87 -16.18
CA MET A 125 -4.67 11.91 -15.65
C MET A 125 -5.79 11.30 -14.80
N PRO A 126 -5.98 11.76 -13.55
CA PRO A 126 -7.04 11.26 -12.69
C PRO A 126 -8.43 11.67 -13.21
N THR A 127 -9.07 10.75 -13.93
CA THR A 127 -10.45 10.91 -14.41
C THR A 127 -11.17 9.57 -14.35
N TYR A 128 -12.49 9.59 -14.22
CA TYR A 128 -13.29 8.39 -14.26
C TYR A 128 -13.01 7.52 -15.49
N LYS A 129 -12.89 8.13 -16.67
CA LYS A 129 -12.64 7.42 -17.94
C LYS A 129 -11.26 6.76 -18.03
N SER A 130 -10.27 7.33 -17.37
CA SER A 130 -8.89 6.79 -17.38
C SER A 130 -8.66 5.77 -16.28
N ARG A 131 -9.58 5.58 -15.35
CA ARG A 131 -9.42 4.55 -14.31
C ARG A 131 -9.36 3.15 -14.90
N TRP A 132 -8.58 2.31 -14.23
CA TRP A 132 -8.71 0.88 -14.32
C TRP A 132 -9.88 0.44 -13.42
N HIS A 133 -11.03 0.12 -14.00
CA HIS A 133 -12.22 -0.26 -13.25
C HIS A 133 -12.14 -1.69 -12.70
N PHE A 134 -11.39 -2.57 -13.36
CA PHE A 134 -11.23 -3.96 -12.93
C PHE A 134 -9.79 -4.25 -12.51
N THR A 135 -9.63 -5.10 -11.49
CA THR A 135 -8.29 -5.51 -11.01
C THR A 135 -7.51 -6.27 -12.08
N SER A 136 -8.21 -7.08 -12.90
CA SER A 136 -7.61 -7.79 -14.05
C SER A 136 -6.90 -6.87 -15.02
N ASP A 137 -7.49 -5.70 -15.29
CA ASP A 137 -6.94 -4.74 -16.25
C ASP A 137 -5.64 -4.11 -15.73
N ARG A 138 -5.56 -3.88 -14.39
CA ARG A 138 -4.35 -3.33 -13.75
C ARG A 138 -3.17 -4.29 -13.72
N ILE A 139 -3.41 -5.58 -13.81
CA ILE A 139 -2.35 -6.60 -13.75
C ILE A 139 -1.73 -6.82 -15.13
N GLN A 140 -2.43 -6.47 -16.19
CA GLN A 140 -2.00 -6.67 -17.58
C GLN A 140 -1.22 -5.50 -18.17
N ASP A 141 -1.25 -4.32 -17.56
CA ASP A 141 -0.53 -3.11 -17.99
C ASP A 141 0.85 -3.01 -17.31
#